data_33125fc87fb0fd565582c5c751b12352
#
_entry.id   33125fc87fb0fd565582c5c751b12352
#
_cell.length_a   1.000
_cell.length_b   1.000
_cell.length_c   1.000
_cell.angle_alpha   90.00
_cell.angle_beta   90.00
_cell.angle_gamma   90.00
#
_symmetry.space_group_name_H-M   'P 1'
#
loop_
_entity.id
_entity.type
_entity.pdbx_description
1 polymer ?
#
loop_
_entity_poly.entity_id
_entity_poly.type
_entity_poly.pdbx_seq_one_letter_code
_entity_poly.pdbx_strand_id
1 'polypeptide(L)'
;MTPETGTRRLLLLRHAKAEHPDLIADIQRPLSLVGRKQSAKVGAALAADDLVPDLVLCSASVRTRQTWELARGTLGADPEVRFLEDLYYAGSSAVLELVRAVPADVRTVLVVGHEPTMSQAAVLLAGEDSDPTTLARVRVGVPTASWSLLEVDGWDGLGRASANLRRLAIPE
;
A
#
# COMPACT_ATOMS: atom_id res chain seq x y z
N MET A 1 13.23 29.73 -4.34
CA MET A 1 12.29 28.87 -3.65
C MET A 1 12.88 27.50 -3.47
N THR A 2 13.02 27.09 -2.25
CA THR A 2 13.46 25.74 -1.97
C THR A 2 12.46 24.77 -2.58
N PRO A 3 12.92 23.71 -3.25
CA PRO A 3 12.04 22.67 -3.64
C PRO A 3 11.26 22.24 -2.42
N GLU A 4 9.98 22.16 -2.61
CA GLU A 4 9.09 21.71 -1.61
C GLU A 4 9.67 20.52 -0.90
N THR A 5 10.09 20.72 0.31
CA THR A 5 10.29 19.64 1.23
C THR A 5 8.94 19.08 1.64
N GLY A 6 7.94 19.26 0.76
CA GLY A 6 6.58 18.87 1.03
C GLY A 6 6.50 17.44 1.48
N THR A 7 5.57 17.19 2.39
CA THR A 7 5.26 15.88 2.92
C THR A 7 5.04 14.89 1.79
N ARG A 8 5.74 13.78 1.86
CA ARG A 8 5.51 12.65 0.97
C ARG A 8 4.46 11.75 1.57
N ARG A 9 3.80 10.99 0.73
CA ARG A 9 2.72 10.09 1.15
C ARG A 9 3.07 8.66 0.80
N LEU A 10 2.93 7.78 1.78
CA LEU A 10 3.07 6.35 1.61
C LEU A 10 1.71 5.71 1.82
N LEU A 11 1.27 4.93 0.84
CA LEU A 11 0.03 4.18 0.88
C LEU A 11 0.38 2.69 0.95
N LEU A 12 -0.03 2.02 2.03
CA LEU A 12 0.19 0.59 2.20
C LEU A 12 -1.14 -0.13 2.01
N LEU A 13 -1.28 -0.80 0.87
CA LEU A 13 -2.52 -1.45 0.45
C LEU A 13 -2.39 -2.96 0.57
N ARG A 14 -3.29 -3.57 1.34
CA ARG A 14 -3.45 -5.02 1.32
C ARG A 14 -4.23 -5.42 0.07
N HIS A 15 -3.79 -6.50 -0.60
CA HIS A 15 -4.52 -7.02 -1.76
C HIS A 15 -5.99 -7.26 -1.45
N ALA A 16 -6.82 -7.24 -2.47
CA ALA A 16 -8.25 -7.50 -2.37
C ALA A 16 -8.54 -8.98 -2.11
N LYS A 17 -9.78 -9.30 -1.81
CA LYS A 17 -10.19 -10.66 -1.46
C LYS A 17 -9.86 -11.65 -2.58
N ALA A 18 -9.18 -12.74 -2.22
CA ALA A 18 -8.72 -13.75 -3.15
C ALA A 18 -9.45 -15.08 -2.96
N GLU A 19 -9.50 -15.86 -4.04
CA GLU A 19 -9.97 -17.24 -4.00
C GLU A 19 -8.93 -18.15 -3.34
N HIS A 20 -9.38 -19.30 -2.85
CA HIS A 20 -8.53 -20.35 -2.31
C HIS A 20 -8.79 -21.66 -3.05
N PRO A 21 -8.51 -21.71 -4.38
CA PRO A 21 -8.77 -22.94 -5.14
C PRO A 21 -7.80 -24.04 -4.74
N ASP A 22 -8.28 -25.28 -4.80
CA ASP A 22 -7.45 -26.45 -4.54
C ASP A 22 -6.37 -26.60 -5.63
N LEU A 23 -5.22 -27.13 -5.25
CA LEU A 23 -4.14 -27.50 -6.16
C LEU A 23 -3.50 -26.32 -6.92
N ILE A 24 -3.72 -25.09 -6.48
CA ILE A 24 -3.06 -23.92 -7.03
C ILE A 24 -2.05 -23.40 -6.03
N ALA A 25 -0.84 -23.08 -6.51
CA ALA A 25 0.19 -22.48 -5.66
C ALA A 25 -0.31 -21.13 -5.11
N ASP A 26 0.06 -20.80 -3.89
CA ASP A 26 -0.38 -19.56 -3.24
C ASP A 26 -0.15 -18.33 -4.10
N ILE A 27 1.02 -18.23 -4.72
CA ILE A 27 1.39 -17.08 -5.55
C ILE A 27 0.47 -16.90 -6.76
N GLN A 28 -0.22 -17.95 -7.18
CA GLN A 28 -1.11 -17.96 -8.36
C GLN A 28 -2.58 -17.78 -8.00
N ARG A 29 -2.92 -17.65 -6.73
CA ARG A 29 -4.32 -17.49 -6.31
C ARG A 29 -4.90 -16.18 -6.86
N PRO A 30 -6.01 -16.24 -7.62
CA PRO A 30 -6.62 -15.05 -8.19
C PRO A 30 -7.57 -14.37 -7.22
N LEU A 31 -7.97 -13.14 -7.54
CA LEU A 31 -9.02 -12.46 -6.80
C LEU A 31 -10.36 -13.17 -6.96
N SER A 32 -11.17 -13.11 -5.91
CA SER A 32 -12.58 -13.47 -5.99
C SER A 32 -13.37 -12.37 -6.71
N LEU A 33 -14.62 -12.66 -7.03
CA LEU A 33 -15.51 -11.65 -7.62
C LEU A 33 -15.67 -10.44 -6.69
N VAL A 34 -15.78 -10.67 -5.38
CA VAL A 34 -15.83 -9.60 -4.38
C VAL A 34 -14.53 -8.79 -4.42
N GLY A 35 -13.39 -9.45 -4.49
CA GLY A 35 -12.08 -8.78 -4.54
C GLY A 35 -11.92 -7.91 -5.79
N ARG A 36 -12.44 -8.34 -6.92
CA ARG A 36 -12.41 -7.54 -8.14
C ARG A 36 -13.18 -6.23 -7.96
N LYS A 37 -14.35 -6.30 -7.34
CA LYS A 37 -15.16 -5.11 -7.03
C LYS A 37 -14.47 -4.19 -6.02
N GLN A 38 -13.87 -4.76 -4.97
CA GLN A 38 -13.10 -4.01 -4.00
C GLN A 38 -11.97 -3.22 -4.67
N SER A 39 -11.26 -3.87 -5.58
CA SER A 39 -10.11 -3.27 -6.28
C SER A 39 -10.53 -2.04 -7.10
N ALA A 40 -11.65 -2.13 -7.81
CA ALA A 40 -12.19 -0.99 -8.55
C ALA A 40 -12.52 0.17 -7.62
N LYS A 41 -13.08 -0.11 -6.44
CA LYS A 41 -13.39 0.91 -5.44
C LYS A 41 -12.13 1.59 -4.90
N VAL A 42 -11.04 0.84 -4.74
CA VAL A 42 -9.75 1.39 -4.29
C VAL A 42 -9.27 2.48 -5.26
N GLY A 43 -9.25 2.18 -6.55
CA GLY A 43 -8.79 3.15 -7.56
C GLY A 43 -9.63 4.42 -7.57
N ALA A 44 -10.96 4.25 -7.50
CA ALA A 44 -11.88 5.39 -7.47
C ALA A 44 -11.67 6.24 -6.21
N ALA A 45 -11.47 5.59 -5.05
CA ALA A 45 -11.24 6.30 -3.79
C ALA A 45 -9.92 7.07 -3.79
N LEU A 46 -8.85 6.49 -4.31
CA LEU A 46 -7.56 7.16 -4.41
C LEU A 46 -7.66 8.40 -5.31
N ALA A 47 -8.37 8.29 -6.42
CA ALA A 47 -8.59 9.43 -7.32
C ALA A 47 -9.41 10.53 -6.64
N ALA A 48 -10.49 10.16 -5.95
CA ALA A 48 -11.36 11.11 -5.26
C ALA A 48 -10.64 11.86 -4.12
N ASP A 49 -9.69 11.20 -3.46
CA ASP A 49 -8.96 11.75 -2.33
C ASP A 49 -7.66 12.46 -2.76
N ASP A 50 -7.42 12.61 -4.04
CA ASP A 50 -6.21 13.21 -4.59
C ASP A 50 -4.94 12.49 -4.12
N LEU A 51 -5.00 11.17 -4.12
CA LEU A 51 -3.91 10.28 -3.69
C LEU A 51 -3.40 9.41 -4.83
N VAL A 52 -3.37 9.96 -6.04
CA VAL A 52 -2.83 9.24 -7.20
C VAL A 52 -1.33 9.01 -6.98
N PRO A 53 -0.86 7.76 -6.98
CA PRO A 53 0.57 7.50 -6.78
C PRO A 53 1.41 7.91 -7.99
N ASP A 54 2.65 8.30 -7.73
CA ASP A 54 3.65 8.52 -8.77
C ASP A 54 4.39 7.23 -9.10
N LEU A 55 4.49 6.34 -8.11
CA LEU A 55 5.16 5.05 -8.23
C LEU A 55 4.39 4.01 -7.44
N VAL A 56 4.22 2.85 -8.05
CA VAL A 56 3.58 1.69 -7.42
C VAL A 56 4.60 0.57 -7.30
N LEU A 57 4.74 0.04 -6.08
CA LEU A 57 5.53 -1.16 -5.81
C LEU A 57 4.53 -2.27 -5.49
N CYS A 58 4.44 -3.27 -6.36
CA CYS A 58 3.43 -4.30 -6.28
C CYS A 58 4.07 -5.68 -6.16
N SER A 59 3.61 -6.47 -5.18
CA SER A 59 4.03 -7.86 -5.07
C SER A 59 3.71 -8.63 -6.35
N ALA A 60 4.57 -9.57 -6.70
CA ALA A 60 4.45 -10.33 -7.94
C ALA A 60 3.34 -11.39 -7.94
N SER A 61 2.63 -11.60 -6.84
CA SER A 61 1.53 -12.57 -6.80
C SER A 61 0.37 -12.16 -7.72
N VAL A 62 -0.40 -13.13 -8.16
CA VAL A 62 -1.56 -12.86 -9.03
C VAL A 62 -2.57 -11.93 -8.33
N ARG A 63 -2.88 -12.20 -7.06
CA ARG A 63 -3.88 -11.40 -6.33
C ARG A 63 -3.47 -9.94 -6.15
N THR A 64 -2.19 -9.65 -5.94
CA THR A 64 -1.70 -8.26 -5.85
C THR A 64 -1.68 -7.58 -7.21
N ARG A 65 -1.23 -8.29 -8.24
CA ARG A 65 -1.25 -7.76 -9.61
C ARG A 65 -2.66 -7.43 -10.07
N GLN A 66 -3.61 -8.32 -9.83
CA GLN A 66 -5.01 -8.08 -10.20
C GLN A 66 -5.62 -6.93 -9.40
N THR A 67 -5.29 -6.81 -8.11
CA THR A 67 -5.72 -5.67 -7.29
C THR A 67 -5.27 -4.37 -7.94
N TRP A 68 -4.00 -4.27 -8.29
CA TRP A 68 -3.47 -3.07 -8.93
C TRP A 68 -4.09 -2.81 -10.30
N GLU A 69 -4.15 -3.82 -11.17
CA GLU A 69 -4.68 -3.64 -12.52
C GLU A 69 -6.13 -3.13 -12.51
N LEU A 70 -6.96 -3.65 -11.61
CA LEU A 70 -8.35 -3.22 -11.50
C LEU A 70 -8.47 -1.84 -10.86
N ALA A 71 -7.64 -1.54 -9.86
CA ALA A 71 -7.57 -0.20 -9.26
C ALA A 71 -7.11 0.83 -10.29
N ARG A 72 -6.13 0.49 -11.11
CA ARG A 72 -5.64 1.36 -12.18
C ARG A 72 -6.77 1.75 -13.14
N GLY A 73 -7.65 0.82 -13.44
CA GLY A 73 -8.78 1.05 -14.35
C GLY A 73 -9.74 2.16 -13.88
N THR A 74 -9.85 2.39 -12.58
CA THR A 74 -10.72 3.43 -12.01
C THR A 74 -9.95 4.64 -11.49
N LEU A 75 -8.63 4.54 -11.44
CA LEU A 75 -7.77 5.61 -10.93
C LEU A 75 -7.72 6.83 -11.87
N GLY A 76 -7.83 6.60 -13.17
CA GLY A 76 -7.75 7.68 -14.14
C GLY A 76 -6.33 8.16 -14.42
N ALA A 77 -5.33 7.36 -14.08
CA ALA A 77 -3.92 7.67 -14.29
C ALA A 77 -3.15 6.38 -14.55
N ASP A 78 -1.95 6.51 -15.07
CA ASP A 78 -1.12 5.36 -15.41
C ASP A 78 0.30 5.55 -14.84
N PRO A 79 0.46 5.47 -13.51
CA PRO A 79 1.77 5.64 -12.89
C PRO A 79 2.71 4.49 -13.21
N GLU A 80 4.01 4.74 -13.04
CA GLU A 80 5.02 3.68 -13.12
C GLU A 80 4.71 2.60 -12.08
N VAL A 81 4.78 1.34 -12.48
CA VAL A 81 4.60 0.20 -11.57
C VAL A 81 5.79 -0.73 -11.69
N ARG A 82 6.25 -1.23 -10.55
CA ARG A 82 7.30 -2.25 -10.45
C ARG A 82 6.71 -3.46 -9.75
N PHE A 83 6.69 -4.60 -10.43
CA PHE A 83 6.26 -5.87 -9.86
C PHE A 83 7.48 -6.58 -9.28
N LEU A 84 7.45 -6.82 -7.97
CA LEU A 84 8.63 -7.29 -7.22
C LEU A 84 8.33 -8.60 -6.51
N GLU A 85 9.11 -9.65 -6.85
CA GLU A 85 9.04 -10.91 -6.12
C GLU A 85 9.44 -10.72 -4.66
N ASP A 86 10.38 -9.82 -4.40
CA ASP A 86 10.82 -9.52 -3.04
C ASP A 86 9.67 -9.08 -2.14
N LEU A 87 8.68 -8.39 -2.68
CA LEU A 87 7.49 -7.99 -1.91
C LEU A 87 6.61 -9.18 -1.53
N TYR A 88 6.62 -10.24 -2.32
CA TYR A 88 5.85 -11.44 -2.00
C TYR A 88 6.37 -12.10 -0.72
N TYR A 89 7.68 -12.12 -0.54
CA TYR A 89 8.34 -12.74 0.62
C TYR A 89 8.64 -11.76 1.75
N ALA A 90 8.38 -10.47 1.55
CA ALA A 90 8.84 -9.42 2.45
C ALA A 90 8.10 -9.44 3.79
N GLY A 91 8.86 -9.27 4.88
CA GLY A 91 8.33 -8.79 6.14
C GLY A 91 8.39 -7.26 6.17
N SER A 92 7.98 -6.67 7.29
CA SER A 92 7.92 -5.21 7.41
C SER A 92 9.25 -4.51 7.17
N SER A 93 10.36 -5.06 7.67
CA SER A 93 11.69 -4.48 7.48
C SER A 93 12.10 -4.43 6.02
N ALA A 94 11.82 -5.50 5.27
CA ALA A 94 12.13 -5.56 3.84
C ALA A 94 11.29 -4.58 3.04
N VAL A 95 10.02 -4.38 3.42
CA VAL A 95 9.17 -3.36 2.79
C VAL A 95 9.78 -1.98 3.00
N LEU A 96 10.23 -1.66 4.22
CA LEU A 96 10.86 -0.37 4.50
C LEU A 96 12.11 -0.16 3.65
N GLU A 97 12.94 -1.19 3.48
CA GLU A 97 14.14 -1.09 2.65
C GLU A 97 13.81 -0.79 1.19
N LEU A 98 12.78 -1.42 0.65
CA LEU A 98 12.34 -1.17 -0.72
C LEU A 98 11.85 0.28 -0.88
N VAL A 99 11.11 0.79 0.09
CA VAL A 99 10.61 2.16 0.03
C VAL A 99 11.73 3.18 0.23
N ARG A 100 12.72 2.89 1.08
CA ARG A 100 13.89 3.77 1.27
C ARG A 100 14.65 4.02 -0.04
N ALA A 101 14.63 3.08 -0.95
CA ALA A 101 15.33 3.16 -2.23
C ALA A 101 14.58 3.97 -3.30
N VAL A 102 13.37 4.42 -2.99
CA VAL A 102 12.56 5.21 -3.93
C VAL A 102 13.24 6.57 -4.18
N PRO A 103 13.27 7.02 -5.45
CA PRO A 103 13.87 8.32 -5.76
C PRO A 103 13.24 9.48 -4.98
N ALA A 104 14.06 10.44 -4.59
CA ALA A 104 13.63 11.56 -3.74
C ALA A 104 12.57 12.46 -4.39
N ASP A 105 12.47 12.46 -5.72
CA ASP A 105 11.49 13.27 -6.46
C ASP A 105 10.10 12.62 -6.51
N VAL A 106 9.97 11.36 -6.10
CA VAL A 106 8.66 10.70 -6.01
C VAL A 106 7.93 11.21 -4.77
N ARG A 107 6.70 11.67 -4.95
CA ARG A 107 5.91 12.27 -3.89
C ARG A 107 4.95 11.30 -3.20
N THR A 108 4.33 10.43 -3.98
CA THR A 108 3.34 9.47 -3.47
C THR A 108 3.70 8.08 -3.97
N VAL A 109 3.90 7.16 -3.04
CA VAL A 109 4.18 5.75 -3.31
C VAL A 109 3.04 4.89 -2.82
N LEU A 110 2.58 3.98 -3.66
CA LEU A 110 1.64 2.93 -3.29
C LEU A 110 2.38 1.60 -3.24
N VAL A 111 2.29 0.90 -2.12
CA VAL A 111 2.77 -0.48 -1.99
C VAL A 111 1.55 -1.40 -1.94
N VAL A 112 1.51 -2.38 -2.83
CA VAL A 112 0.44 -3.40 -2.84
C VAL A 112 1.04 -4.71 -2.35
N GLY A 113 0.60 -5.15 -1.19
CA GLY A 113 1.22 -6.31 -0.53
C GLY A 113 0.22 -7.15 0.25
N HIS A 114 0.74 -7.79 1.28
CA HIS A 114 0.08 -8.87 2.02
C HIS A 114 -0.01 -8.58 3.51
N GLU A 115 -0.96 -9.22 4.18
CA GLU A 115 -1.01 -9.26 5.63
C GLU A 115 -0.25 -10.48 6.15
N PRO A 116 0.36 -10.37 7.33
CA PRO A 116 0.33 -9.23 8.28
C PRO A 116 1.34 -8.11 7.97
N THR A 117 2.08 -8.21 6.89
CA THR A 117 3.18 -7.29 6.57
C THR A 117 2.70 -5.83 6.45
N MET A 118 1.56 -5.59 5.80
CA MET A 118 1.09 -4.21 5.60
C MET A 118 0.72 -3.53 6.92
N SER A 119 0.01 -4.21 7.81
CA SER A 119 -0.29 -3.63 9.12
C SER A 119 0.96 -3.49 9.98
N GLN A 120 1.86 -4.47 9.98
CA GLN A 120 3.10 -4.41 10.75
C GLN A 120 4.00 -3.26 10.27
N ALA A 121 4.09 -3.04 8.97
CA ALA A 121 4.87 -1.93 8.42
C ALA A 121 4.29 -0.58 8.85
N ALA A 122 2.98 -0.43 8.79
CA ALA A 122 2.32 0.80 9.23
C ALA A 122 2.56 1.07 10.72
N VAL A 123 2.43 0.06 11.57
CA VAL A 123 2.68 0.19 13.01
C VAL A 123 4.14 0.53 13.29
N LEU A 124 5.06 -0.13 12.59
CA LEU A 124 6.49 0.13 12.77
C LEU A 124 6.86 1.58 12.44
N LEU A 125 6.27 2.12 11.37
CA LEU A 125 6.52 3.48 10.91
C LEU A 125 5.82 4.55 11.74
N ALA A 126 4.71 4.21 12.40
CA ALA A 126 3.88 5.19 13.10
C ALA A 126 4.62 5.85 14.26
N GLY A 127 4.82 7.15 14.17
CA GLY A 127 5.40 7.98 15.21
C GLY A 127 4.34 8.53 16.17
N GLU A 128 4.78 9.35 17.11
CA GLU A 128 3.92 9.85 18.18
C GLU A 128 2.82 10.81 17.73
N ASP A 129 2.98 11.44 16.56
CA ASP A 129 1.97 12.32 15.98
C ASP A 129 0.93 11.59 15.13
N SER A 130 0.98 10.26 15.11
CA SER A 130 0.00 9.45 14.40
C SER A 130 -1.38 9.53 15.04
N ASP A 131 -2.43 9.36 14.23
CA ASP A 131 -3.80 9.35 14.74
C ASP A 131 -4.00 8.12 15.65
N PRO A 132 -4.33 8.32 16.95
CA PRO A 132 -4.40 7.20 17.90
C PRO A 132 -5.48 6.18 17.57
N THR A 133 -6.61 6.61 17.06
CA THR A 133 -7.71 5.71 16.69
C THR A 133 -7.32 4.84 15.50
N THR A 134 -6.70 5.43 14.48
CA THR A 134 -6.20 4.71 13.33
C THR A 134 -5.13 3.70 13.73
N LEU A 135 -4.19 4.12 14.57
CA LEU A 135 -3.13 3.23 15.05
C LEU A 135 -3.69 2.01 15.78
N ALA A 136 -4.68 2.22 16.66
CA ALA A 136 -5.32 1.13 17.38
C ALA A 136 -6.00 0.14 16.42
N ARG A 137 -6.63 0.63 15.36
CA ARG A 137 -7.27 -0.22 14.35
C ARG A 137 -6.26 -1.03 13.56
N VAL A 138 -5.18 -0.40 13.12
CA VAL A 138 -4.16 -1.06 12.29
C VAL A 138 -3.39 -2.11 13.10
N ARG A 139 -3.22 -1.91 14.40
CA ARG A 139 -2.53 -2.89 15.27
C ARG A 139 -3.16 -4.27 15.28
N VAL A 140 -4.46 -4.37 15.06
CA VAL A 140 -5.16 -5.66 15.04
C VAL A 140 -5.21 -6.28 13.66
N GLY A 141 -4.59 -5.66 12.68
CA GLY A 141 -4.61 -6.10 11.30
C GLY A 141 -5.57 -5.27 10.44
N VAL A 142 -5.43 -5.37 9.14
CA VAL A 142 -6.22 -4.57 8.19
C VAL A 142 -7.01 -5.49 7.25
N PRO A 143 -8.24 -5.09 6.86
CA PRO A 143 -9.05 -5.89 5.94
C PRO A 143 -8.44 -5.92 4.52
N THR A 144 -8.91 -6.86 3.71
CA THR A 144 -8.56 -6.89 2.28
C THR A 144 -8.95 -5.59 1.61
N ALA A 145 -8.14 -5.14 0.67
CA ALA A 145 -8.33 -3.91 -0.12
C ALA A 145 -8.37 -2.63 0.72
N SER A 146 -8.00 -2.69 1.99
CA SER A 146 -7.81 -1.48 2.80
C SER A 146 -6.41 -0.94 2.62
N TRP A 147 -6.26 0.37 2.80
CA TRP A 147 -4.95 1.01 2.71
C TRP A 147 -4.74 2.02 3.82
N SER A 148 -3.51 2.04 4.31
CA SER A 148 -3.08 2.99 5.34
C SER A 148 -2.38 4.16 4.66
N LEU A 149 -2.71 5.37 5.08
CA LEU A 149 -2.04 6.60 4.63
C LEU A 149 -1.05 7.04 5.70
N LEU A 150 0.22 7.13 5.31
CA LEU A 150 1.28 7.68 6.17
C LEU A 150 1.91 8.89 5.49
N GLU A 151 2.16 9.91 6.29
CA GLU A 151 2.93 11.07 5.87
C GLU A 151 4.38 10.89 6.29
N VAL A 152 5.31 11.10 5.36
CA VAL A 152 6.74 10.90 5.59
C VAL A 152 7.52 12.13 5.13
N ASP A 153 8.65 12.41 5.77
CA ASP A 153 9.49 13.55 5.41
C ASP A 153 10.38 13.24 4.20
N GLY A 154 10.83 12.02 4.08
CA GLY A 154 11.66 11.56 2.97
C GLY A 154 11.76 10.05 2.98
N TRP A 155 12.07 9.45 1.82
CA TRP A 155 12.10 8.00 1.70
C TRP A 155 13.32 7.37 2.36
N ASP A 156 14.48 8.00 2.21
CA ASP A 156 15.75 7.46 2.71
C ASP A 156 15.84 7.43 4.25
N GLY A 157 15.05 8.26 4.93
CA GLY A 157 15.03 8.32 6.39
C GLY A 157 13.99 7.43 7.05
N LEU A 158 13.27 6.60 6.28
CA LEU A 158 12.25 5.74 6.85
C LEU A 158 12.80 4.75 7.87
N GLY A 159 12.14 4.65 9.00
CA GLY A 159 12.49 3.74 10.06
C GLY A 159 11.42 3.74 11.13
N ARG A 160 11.72 3.13 12.27
CA ARG A 160 10.79 3.05 13.40
C ARG A 160 10.34 4.43 13.82
N ALA A 161 9.03 4.61 13.93
CA ALA A 161 8.38 5.84 14.41
C ALA A 161 8.77 7.10 13.62
N SER A 162 9.13 6.94 12.34
CA SER A 162 9.59 8.06 11.50
C SER A 162 8.48 8.73 10.69
N ALA A 163 7.27 8.18 10.70
CA ALA A 163 6.17 8.66 9.88
C ALA A 163 4.93 8.95 10.74
N ASN A 164 3.94 9.57 10.14
CA ASN A 164 2.67 9.84 10.79
C ASN A 164 1.56 9.07 10.10
N LEU A 165 1.01 8.07 10.80
CA LEU A 165 -0.13 7.31 10.33
C LEU A 165 -1.39 8.15 10.49
N ARG A 166 -2.05 8.49 9.39
CA ARG A 166 -3.18 9.43 9.37
C ARG A 166 -4.52 8.73 9.24
N ARG A 167 -4.62 7.71 8.43
CA ARG A 167 -5.92 7.14 8.08
C ARG A 167 -5.79 5.69 7.63
N LEU A 168 -6.81 4.90 7.95
CA LEU A 168 -7.05 3.60 7.35
C LEU A 168 -8.34 3.69 6.53
N ALA A 169 -8.24 3.52 5.23
CA ALA A 169 -9.38 3.54 4.33
C ALA A 169 -9.81 2.10 4.02
N ILE A 170 -11.08 1.83 4.18
CA ILE A 170 -11.66 0.52 3.94
C ILE A 170 -12.68 0.67 2.81
N PRO A 171 -12.59 -0.16 1.74
CA PRO A 171 -13.58 -0.07 0.66
C PRO A 171 -14.95 -0.51 1.15
N GLU A 172 -15.99 0.20 0.69
CA GLU A 172 -17.37 -0.07 1.04
C GLU A 172 -18.15 -0.67 -0.13
#